data_98c2e39c1af7f1ba0c54fcc8b5ca52b5
#
_entry.id   98c2e39c1af7f1ba0c54fcc8b5ca52b5
#
_cell.length_a   1.000
_cell.length_b   1.000
_cell.length_c   1.000
_cell.angle_alpha   90.00
_cell.angle_beta   90.00
_cell.angle_gamma   90.00
#
_symmetry.space_group_name_H-M   'P 1'
#
loop_
_entity.id
_entity.type
_entity.pdbx_description
1 polymer ?
#
loop_
_entity_poly.entity_id
_entity_poly.type
_entity_poly.pdbx_seq_one_letter_code
_entity_poly.pdbx_strand_id
1 'polypeptide(L)'
;MFTGIIQAFGTMRSLGGDSWQITCTPSSWSGIMKDLAYGDSVAVDGVCLTVEDVLKDGFIATASPETLSRTTLGELATQQRYVNLETSLRVGSKIGGHFVMGHVDGIGKLICSEQTATSWEMTFKAPSTIDRYIVPKGSIAINGISLTVADYDPEISQFKVAVIPVTYAETNLRDLIPGSLVNLEGDILGKYVEKFIYSGKENNSVSSQPAQNEITPTFLAEHGYF
;
A
#
# COMPACT_ATOMS: atom_id res chain seq x y z
N MET A 1 -6.96 -5.48 -4.42
CA MET A 1 -6.13 -4.57 -5.25
C MET A 1 -6.85 -3.25 -5.40
N PHE A 2 -6.13 -2.13 -5.29
CA PHE A 2 -6.60 -0.76 -5.25
C PHE A 2 -5.75 0.11 -6.17
N THR A 3 -6.07 1.38 -6.29
CA THR A 3 -5.34 2.33 -7.15
C THR A 3 -4.57 3.39 -6.36
N GLY A 4 -4.86 3.53 -5.08
CA GLY A 4 -4.36 4.60 -4.22
C GLY A 4 -5.03 5.96 -4.49
N ILE A 5 -6.19 5.94 -5.12
CA ILE A 5 -7.05 7.13 -5.28
C ILE A 5 -8.18 7.03 -4.27
N ILE A 6 -8.10 7.85 -3.24
CA ILE A 6 -9.07 7.83 -2.14
C ILE A 6 -10.45 8.24 -2.65
N GLN A 7 -11.45 7.44 -2.30
CA GLN A 7 -12.84 7.63 -2.72
C GLN A 7 -13.72 8.20 -1.62
N ALA A 8 -13.31 7.98 -0.37
CA ALA A 8 -14.09 8.39 0.78
C ALA A 8 -13.20 8.65 2.00
N PHE A 9 -13.76 9.38 2.92
CA PHE A 9 -13.20 9.66 4.24
C PHE A 9 -14.16 9.12 5.30
N GLY A 10 -13.64 8.47 6.31
CA GLY A 10 -14.43 7.85 7.36
C GLY A 10 -13.77 7.93 8.72
N THR A 11 -14.41 7.31 9.69
CA THR A 11 -13.84 7.07 11.03
C THR A 11 -13.76 5.59 11.30
N MET A 12 -12.76 5.20 12.09
CA MET A 12 -12.52 3.83 12.49
C MET A 12 -12.44 3.75 14.01
N ARG A 13 -13.06 2.73 14.61
CA ARG A 13 -12.97 2.42 16.02
C ARG A 13 -12.89 0.92 16.28
N SER A 14 -12.16 0.51 17.30
CA SER A 14 -12.11 -0.88 17.74
C SER A 14 -13.44 -1.27 18.42
N LEU A 15 -13.89 -2.49 18.14
CA LEU A 15 -15.00 -3.15 18.85
C LEU A 15 -14.51 -4.13 19.92
N GLY A 16 -13.19 -4.28 20.06
CA GLY A 16 -12.53 -5.24 20.90
C GLY A 16 -11.97 -6.42 20.11
N GLY A 17 -10.88 -7.03 20.61
CA GLY A 17 -10.15 -8.06 19.87
C GLY A 17 -9.62 -7.53 18.54
N ASP A 18 -9.84 -8.29 17.47
CA ASP A 18 -9.38 -7.99 16.12
C ASP A 18 -10.46 -7.30 15.25
N SER A 19 -11.62 -6.93 15.85
CA SER A 19 -12.79 -6.43 15.14
C SER A 19 -12.86 -4.91 15.16
N TRP A 20 -13.22 -4.31 14.02
CA TRP A 20 -13.23 -2.87 13.78
C TRP A 20 -14.52 -2.43 13.11
N GLN A 21 -15.07 -1.32 13.57
CA GLN A 21 -16.14 -0.62 12.88
C GLN A 21 -15.58 0.56 12.10
N ILE A 22 -15.90 0.61 10.84
CA ILE A 22 -15.59 1.71 9.93
C ILE A 22 -16.89 2.41 9.59
N THR A 23 -16.94 3.74 9.79
CA THR A 23 -18.10 4.58 9.49
C THR A 23 -17.73 5.59 8.44
N CYS A 24 -18.42 5.63 7.30
CA CYS A 24 -18.21 6.59 6.24
C CYS A 24 -18.79 7.96 6.61
N THR A 25 -18.11 9.04 6.24
CA THR A 25 -18.69 10.38 6.39
C THR A 25 -19.86 10.58 5.41
N PRO A 26 -20.91 11.36 5.77
CA PRO A 26 -22.09 11.54 4.93
C PRO A 26 -21.79 12.03 3.51
N SER A 27 -20.78 12.88 3.33
CA SER A 27 -20.32 13.39 2.03
C SER A 27 -19.68 12.33 1.14
N SER A 28 -19.11 11.29 1.73
CA SER A 28 -18.36 10.22 1.05
C SER A 28 -19.16 8.91 0.91
N TRP A 29 -20.33 8.86 1.51
CA TRP A 29 -21.11 7.63 1.66
C TRP A 29 -21.46 6.94 0.35
N SER A 30 -21.85 7.71 -0.68
CA SER A 30 -22.26 7.17 -1.98
C SER A 30 -21.13 6.48 -2.75
N GLY A 31 -19.87 6.82 -2.48
CA GLY A 31 -18.70 6.24 -3.17
C GLY A 31 -18.38 4.82 -2.70
N ILE A 32 -18.54 4.54 -1.41
CA ILE A 32 -18.20 3.25 -0.80
C ILE A 32 -19.44 2.36 -0.66
N MET A 33 -20.54 2.90 -0.10
CA MET A 33 -21.68 2.10 0.37
C MET A 33 -22.61 1.62 -0.74
N LYS A 34 -22.53 2.19 -1.97
CA LYS A 34 -23.52 1.98 -3.04
C LYS A 34 -23.78 0.50 -3.39
N ASP A 35 -22.75 -0.31 -3.33
CA ASP A 35 -22.78 -1.74 -3.66
C ASP A 35 -21.79 -2.57 -2.83
N LEU A 36 -21.46 -2.08 -1.64
CA LEU A 36 -20.66 -2.82 -0.67
C LEU A 36 -21.39 -4.05 -0.20
N ALA A 37 -20.73 -5.20 -0.22
CA ALA A 37 -21.28 -6.49 0.17
C ALA A 37 -20.35 -7.24 1.13
N TYR A 38 -20.92 -8.24 1.82
CA TYR A 38 -20.14 -9.21 2.58
C TYR A 38 -19.07 -9.86 1.71
N GLY A 39 -17.85 -9.94 2.22
CA GLY A 39 -16.70 -10.51 1.51
C GLY A 39 -15.95 -9.54 0.60
N ASP A 40 -16.44 -8.32 0.40
CA ASP A 40 -15.70 -7.30 -0.36
C ASP A 40 -14.44 -6.86 0.36
N SER A 41 -13.45 -6.44 -0.41
CA SER A 41 -12.23 -5.82 0.12
C SER A 41 -12.32 -4.29 0.05
N VAL A 42 -12.02 -3.65 1.17
CA VAL A 42 -11.88 -2.18 1.27
C VAL A 42 -10.51 -1.85 1.85
N ALA A 43 -9.79 -0.94 1.21
CA ALA A 43 -8.58 -0.37 1.79
C ALA A 43 -8.96 0.70 2.82
N VAL A 44 -8.50 0.52 4.05
CA VAL A 44 -8.67 1.44 5.19
C VAL A 44 -7.28 1.93 5.59
N ASP A 45 -6.96 3.19 5.32
CA ASP A 45 -5.59 3.71 5.40
C ASP A 45 -4.57 2.81 4.70
N GLY A 46 -4.93 2.29 3.52
CA GLY A 46 -4.09 1.39 2.74
C GLY A 46 -4.03 -0.05 3.25
N VAL A 47 -4.74 -0.39 4.31
CA VAL A 47 -4.85 -1.77 4.82
C VAL A 47 -6.05 -2.44 4.18
N CYS A 48 -5.82 -3.54 3.46
CA CYS A 48 -6.89 -4.35 2.88
C CYS A 48 -7.64 -5.09 3.98
N LEU A 49 -8.89 -4.71 4.21
CA LEU A 49 -9.80 -5.38 5.14
C LEU A 49 -10.97 -5.99 4.39
N THR A 50 -11.42 -7.16 4.86
CA THR A 50 -12.59 -7.84 4.28
C THR A 50 -13.84 -7.45 5.07
N VAL A 51 -14.90 -7.06 4.37
CA VAL A 51 -16.19 -6.72 4.94
C VAL A 51 -16.86 -7.96 5.50
N GLU A 52 -17.15 -7.97 6.80
CA GLU A 52 -17.84 -9.05 7.50
C GLU A 52 -19.30 -8.72 7.81
N ASP A 53 -19.64 -7.44 7.93
CA ASP A 53 -21.01 -6.99 8.08
C ASP A 53 -21.18 -5.59 7.48
N VAL A 54 -22.29 -5.36 6.79
CA VAL A 54 -22.60 -4.08 6.16
C VAL A 54 -23.61 -3.34 7.03
N LEU A 55 -23.19 -2.19 7.56
CA LEU A 55 -24.01 -1.34 8.40
C LEU A 55 -24.70 -0.26 7.55
N LYS A 56 -25.62 0.49 8.17
CA LYS A 56 -26.32 1.59 7.49
C LYS A 56 -25.37 2.67 6.93
N ASP A 57 -24.29 2.96 7.65
CA ASP A 57 -23.35 4.06 7.37
C ASP A 57 -21.88 3.60 7.35
N GLY A 58 -21.64 2.30 7.19
CA GLY A 58 -20.29 1.75 7.18
C GLY A 58 -20.29 0.23 7.17
N PHE A 59 -19.26 -0.35 7.75
CA PHE A 59 -19.09 -1.80 7.81
C PHE A 59 -18.26 -2.23 9.01
N ILE A 60 -18.32 -3.54 9.31
CA ILE A 60 -17.43 -4.21 10.26
C ILE A 60 -16.43 -5.05 9.47
N ALA A 61 -15.19 -5.06 9.92
CA ALA A 61 -14.13 -5.88 9.38
C ALA A 61 -13.18 -6.35 10.49
N THR A 62 -12.53 -7.49 10.27
CA THR A 62 -11.53 -8.05 11.19
C THR A 62 -10.13 -7.91 10.60
N ALA A 63 -9.15 -7.56 11.41
CA ALA A 63 -7.74 -7.49 11.04
C ALA A 63 -6.99 -8.68 11.66
N SER A 64 -6.18 -9.38 10.84
CA SER A 64 -5.35 -10.48 11.36
C SER A 64 -4.27 -9.98 12.32
N PRO A 65 -3.72 -10.84 13.21
CA PRO A 65 -2.58 -10.48 14.06
C PRO A 65 -1.38 -9.95 13.27
N GLU A 66 -1.11 -10.52 12.10
CA GLU A 66 -0.06 -10.04 11.18
C GLU A 66 -0.36 -8.62 10.71
N THR A 67 -1.59 -8.32 10.32
CA THR A 67 -2.04 -6.98 9.92
C THR A 67 -1.87 -5.99 11.07
N LEU A 68 -2.28 -6.34 12.28
CA LEU A 68 -2.13 -5.48 13.46
C LEU A 68 -0.67 -5.19 13.78
N SER A 69 0.23 -6.17 13.63
CA SER A 69 1.66 -6.01 13.94
C SER A 69 2.41 -5.14 12.93
N ARG A 70 1.92 -5.03 11.69
CA ARG A 70 2.60 -4.31 10.60
C ARG A 70 2.00 -2.96 10.26
N THR A 71 0.87 -2.63 10.83
CA THR A 71 0.11 -1.43 10.47
C THR A 71 -0.17 -0.56 11.68
N THR A 72 -0.52 0.70 11.40
CA THR A 72 -0.94 1.64 12.42
C THR A 72 -2.24 1.22 13.14
N LEU A 73 -2.94 0.17 12.66
CA LEU A 73 -4.13 -0.37 13.32
C LEU A 73 -3.80 -0.88 14.72
N GLY A 74 -2.70 -1.64 14.87
CA GLY A 74 -2.28 -2.16 16.17
C GLY A 74 -1.82 -1.07 17.13
N GLU A 75 -1.09 -0.07 16.63
CA GLU A 75 -0.53 1.03 17.44
C GLU A 75 -1.61 2.00 17.95
N LEU A 76 -2.72 2.15 17.24
CA LEU A 76 -3.73 3.18 17.48
C LEU A 76 -5.10 2.61 17.87
N ALA A 77 -5.13 1.36 18.36
CA ALA A 77 -6.36 0.61 18.67
C ALA A 77 -7.29 1.27 19.70
N THR A 78 -6.79 2.19 20.52
CA THR A 78 -7.53 2.77 21.65
C THR A 78 -8.31 4.04 21.31
N GLN A 79 -8.17 4.60 20.11
CA GLN A 79 -8.76 5.89 19.74
C GLN A 79 -9.58 5.79 18.45
N GLN A 80 -10.72 6.47 18.40
CA GLN A 80 -11.43 6.73 17.16
C GLN A 80 -10.57 7.68 16.32
N ARG A 81 -10.36 7.35 15.03
CA ARG A 81 -9.56 8.17 14.12
C ARG A 81 -10.19 8.28 12.74
N TYR A 82 -9.79 9.29 12.03
CA TYR A 82 -10.12 9.45 10.62
C TYR A 82 -9.26 8.54 9.75
N VAL A 83 -9.87 7.96 8.72
CA VAL A 83 -9.23 7.03 7.79
C VAL A 83 -9.62 7.31 6.35
N ASN A 84 -8.68 7.07 5.45
CA ASN A 84 -8.91 7.06 4.01
C ASN A 84 -9.54 5.74 3.59
N LEU A 85 -10.50 5.78 2.67
CA LEU A 85 -11.21 4.60 2.20
C LEU A 85 -11.17 4.51 0.67
N GLU A 86 -10.92 3.29 0.17
CA GLU A 86 -11.00 2.95 -1.25
C GLU A 86 -11.57 1.52 -1.39
N THR A 87 -12.59 1.33 -2.25
CA THR A 87 -13.10 0.00 -2.59
C THR A 87 -12.15 -0.70 -3.57
N SER A 88 -12.21 -2.02 -3.62
CA SER A 88 -11.40 -2.80 -4.56
C SER A 88 -11.66 -2.40 -6.02
N LEU A 89 -10.59 -2.40 -6.82
CA LEU A 89 -10.60 -2.07 -8.24
C LEU A 89 -11.48 -3.04 -9.01
N ARG A 90 -12.37 -2.53 -9.85
CA ARG A 90 -13.22 -3.33 -10.75
C ARG A 90 -12.55 -3.49 -12.11
N VAL A 91 -12.87 -4.60 -12.78
CA VAL A 91 -12.44 -4.81 -14.16
C VAL A 91 -12.97 -3.67 -15.04
N GLY A 92 -12.10 -3.06 -15.83
CA GLY A 92 -12.43 -1.92 -16.70
C GLY A 92 -12.37 -0.55 -16.05
N SER A 93 -12.10 -0.45 -14.74
CA SER A 93 -11.89 0.84 -14.07
C SER A 93 -10.55 1.47 -14.44
N LYS A 94 -10.45 2.80 -14.30
CA LYS A 94 -9.20 3.53 -14.48
C LYS A 94 -8.26 3.28 -13.30
N ILE A 95 -6.97 3.11 -13.60
CA ILE A 95 -5.91 3.12 -12.62
C ILE A 95 -5.31 4.52 -12.62
N GLY A 96 -5.79 5.37 -11.70
CA GLY A 96 -5.38 6.78 -11.62
C GLY A 96 -4.07 7.00 -10.86
N GLY A 97 -3.67 6.05 -10.00
CA GLY A 97 -2.41 6.04 -9.24
C GLY A 97 -1.49 4.92 -9.72
N HIS A 98 -1.20 3.96 -8.83
CA HIS A 98 -0.43 2.75 -9.14
C HIS A 98 -1.11 1.50 -8.57
N PHE A 99 -0.52 0.32 -8.72
CA PHE A 99 -1.06 -0.91 -8.14
C PHE A 99 -0.80 -0.94 -6.64
N VAL A 100 -1.81 -0.61 -5.84
CA VAL A 100 -1.80 -0.72 -4.38
C VAL A 100 -2.48 -2.04 -3.99
N MET A 101 -1.75 -2.88 -3.27
CA MET A 101 -2.25 -4.20 -2.89
C MET A 101 -3.10 -4.18 -1.62
N GLY A 102 -2.89 -3.15 -0.79
CA GLY A 102 -3.45 -3.07 0.55
C GLY A 102 -2.65 -3.91 1.56
N HIS A 103 -1.45 -4.31 1.19
CA HIS A 103 -0.53 -5.10 2.00
C HIS A 103 0.63 -4.22 2.46
N VAL A 104 0.38 -3.51 3.54
CA VAL A 104 1.32 -2.56 4.14
C VAL A 104 2.64 -3.24 4.48
N ASP A 105 3.75 -2.64 4.05
CA ASP A 105 5.10 -3.16 4.28
C ASP A 105 5.67 -2.73 5.64
N GLY A 106 5.15 -1.65 6.20
CA GLY A 106 5.54 -1.17 7.52
C GLY A 106 5.02 0.22 7.84
N ILE A 107 5.37 0.68 9.03
CA ILE A 107 4.95 1.96 9.59
C ILE A 107 6.04 2.99 9.36
N GLY A 108 5.71 4.07 8.67
CA GLY A 108 6.55 5.26 8.56
C GLY A 108 6.14 6.36 9.52
N LYS A 109 6.88 7.45 9.51
CA LYS A 109 6.65 8.60 10.39
C LYS A 109 6.76 9.92 9.63
N LEU A 110 5.77 10.79 9.78
CA LEU A 110 5.86 12.16 9.27
C LEU A 110 6.94 12.95 10.04
N ILE A 111 7.87 13.55 9.32
CA ILE A 111 8.95 14.39 9.88
C ILE A 111 8.56 15.86 9.82
N CYS A 112 8.15 16.34 8.66
CA CYS A 112 7.64 17.70 8.49
C CYS A 112 6.61 17.79 7.38
N SER A 113 5.79 18.83 7.41
CA SER A 113 4.79 19.17 6.40
C SER A 113 4.80 20.68 6.22
N GLU A 114 5.12 21.15 5.02
CA GLU A 114 5.28 22.57 4.71
C GLU A 114 4.40 22.93 3.52
N GLN A 115 3.61 23.99 3.68
CA GLN A 115 2.80 24.51 2.58
C GLN A 115 3.67 25.38 1.68
N THR A 116 3.64 25.09 0.38
CA THR A 116 4.23 25.92 -0.68
C THR A 116 3.14 26.74 -1.38
N ALA A 117 3.50 27.50 -2.41
CA ALA A 117 2.52 28.27 -3.18
C ALA A 117 1.48 27.39 -3.91
N THR A 118 1.84 26.14 -4.27
CA THR A 118 1.04 25.28 -5.15
C THR A 118 0.80 23.87 -4.60
N SER A 119 1.47 23.49 -3.50
CA SER A 119 1.43 22.12 -2.95
C SER A 119 1.77 22.10 -1.47
N TRP A 120 1.66 20.92 -0.88
CA TRP A 120 2.23 20.60 0.44
C TRP A 120 3.43 19.68 0.23
N GLU A 121 4.61 20.11 0.70
CA GLU A 121 5.78 19.25 0.75
C GLU A 121 5.80 18.52 2.09
N MET A 122 5.73 17.18 2.02
CA MET A 122 5.69 16.32 3.20
C MET A 122 6.89 15.39 3.19
N THR A 123 7.66 15.36 4.27
CA THR A 123 8.83 14.49 4.44
C THR A 123 8.49 13.39 5.42
N PHE A 124 8.75 12.15 5.01
CA PHE A 124 8.51 10.96 5.81
C PHE A 124 9.80 10.18 6.04
N LYS A 125 9.90 9.55 7.20
CA LYS A 125 10.92 8.53 7.48
C LYS A 125 10.34 7.16 7.22
N ALA A 126 11.04 6.37 6.40
CA ALA A 126 10.68 4.99 6.11
C ALA A 126 11.40 4.01 7.06
N PRO A 127 10.79 2.85 7.40
CA PRO A 127 11.50 1.74 8.00
C PRO A 127 12.39 1.05 6.97
N SER A 128 13.44 0.38 7.42
CA SER A 128 14.41 -0.32 6.55
C SER A 128 13.78 -1.39 5.64
N THR A 129 12.63 -1.91 6.01
CA THR A 129 11.88 -2.91 5.22
C THR A 129 11.37 -2.35 3.89
N ILE A 130 11.13 -1.04 3.80
CA ILE A 130 10.55 -0.38 2.62
C ILE A 130 11.62 0.43 1.87
N ASP A 131 12.64 0.88 2.54
CA ASP A 131 13.65 1.82 2.07
C ASP A 131 14.14 1.49 0.64
N ARG A 132 14.41 0.22 0.37
CA ARG A 132 14.87 -0.30 -0.93
C ARG A 132 13.86 -0.15 -2.08
N TYR A 133 12.58 0.07 -1.78
CA TYR A 133 11.52 0.25 -2.78
C TYR A 133 11.20 1.71 -3.05
N ILE A 134 11.85 2.63 -2.33
CA ILE A 134 11.67 4.08 -2.53
C ILE A 134 12.55 4.53 -3.69
N VAL A 135 11.90 4.91 -4.78
CA VAL A 135 12.57 5.33 -6.01
C VAL A 135 12.19 6.78 -6.32
N PRO A 136 13.14 7.72 -6.46
CA PRO A 136 12.83 9.08 -6.91
C PRO A 136 12.03 9.08 -8.21
N LYS A 137 10.92 9.82 -8.24
CA LYS A 137 9.92 9.87 -9.31
C LYS A 137 9.08 8.60 -9.46
N GLY A 138 9.30 7.57 -8.64
CA GLY A 138 8.43 6.41 -8.52
C GLY A 138 7.21 6.70 -7.66
N SER A 139 6.37 5.68 -7.49
CA SER A 139 5.16 5.73 -6.65
C SER A 139 5.37 5.04 -5.32
N ILE A 140 4.69 5.56 -4.30
CA ILE A 140 4.58 4.96 -2.97
C ILE A 140 3.16 5.19 -2.45
N ALA A 141 2.59 4.24 -1.70
CA ALA A 141 1.33 4.46 -1.02
C ALA A 141 1.57 4.87 0.44
N ILE A 142 0.98 6.02 0.85
CA ILE A 142 1.01 6.54 2.22
C ILE A 142 -0.43 6.58 2.73
N ASN A 143 -0.77 5.82 3.77
CA ASN A 143 -2.15 5.64 4.22
C ASN A 143 -3.11 5.32 3.05
N GLY A 144 -2.65 4.48 2.11
CA GLY A 144 -3.39 4.10 0.91
C GLY A 144 -3.39 5.13 -0.22
N ILE A 145 -2.82 6.31 -0.04
CA ILE A 145 -2.78 7.36 -1.07
C ILE A 145 -1.58 7.15 -1.98
N SER A 146 -1.81 7.01 -3.28
CA SER A 146 -0.75 6.94 -4.29
C SER A 146 -0.09 8.30 -4.45
N LEU A 147 1.19 8.39 -4.13
CA LEU A 147 1.97 9.63 -4.20
C LEU A 147 3.27 9.41 -4.95
N THR A 148 3.73 10.44 -5.65
CA THR A 148 5.01 10.43 -6.33
C THR A 148 6.13 10.86 -5.37
N VAL A 149 7.19 10.07 -5.29
CA VAL A 149 8.41 10.41 -4.55
C VAL A 149 9.11 11.57 -5.25
N ALA A 150 9.10 12.74 -4.63
CA ALA A 150 9.77 13.92 -5.18
C ALA A 150 11.29 13.85 -4.99
N ASP A 151 11.72 13.39 -3.81
CA ASP A 151 13.12 13.27 -3.40
C ASP A 151 13.29 12.14 -2.38
N TYR A 152 14.51 11.59 -2.27
CA TYR A 152 14.85 10.50 -1.36
C TYR A 152 16.30 10.58 -0.90
N ASP A 153 16.51 10.53 0.40
CA ASP A 153 17.81 10.48 1.07
C ASP A 153 18.03 9.09 1.70
N PRO A 154 18.84 8.21 1.09
CA PRO A 154 19.08 6.87 1.60
C PRO A 154 19.91 6.84 2.89
N GLU A 155 20.72 7.86 3.19
CA GLU A 155 21.56 7.86 4.38
C GLU A 155 20.74 7.95 5.68
N ILE A 156 19.61 8.66 5.60
CA ILE A 156 18.70 8.85 6.72
C ILE A 156 17.34 8.20 6.53
N SER A 157 17.17 7.45 5.42
CA SER A 157 15.90 6.78 5.05
C SER A 157 14.71 7.73 5.06
N GLN A 158 14.88 8.93 4.49
CA GLN A 158 13.82 9.93 4.37
C GLN A 158 13.47 10.20 2.92
N PHE A 159 12.19 10.32 2.66
CA PHE A 159 11.69 10.69 1.35
C PHE A 159 10.68 11.83 1.43
N LYS A 160 10.59 12.57 0.35
CA LYS A 160 9.68 13.71 0.22
C LYS A 160 8.65 13.45 -0.85
N VAL A 161 7.41 13.88 -0.61
CA VAL A 161 6.32 13.90 -1.58
C VAL A 161 5.77 15.31 -1.70
N ALA A 162 5.30 15.67 -2.90
CA ALA A 162 4.58 16.92 -3.14
C ALA A 162 3.09 16.60 -3.33
N VAL A 163 2.27 17.05 -2.39
CA VAL A 163 0.84 16.76 -2.34
C VAL A 163 0.07 17.95 -2.88
N ILE A 164 -0.73 17.74 -3.92
CA ILE A 164 -1.58 18.80 -4.46
C ILE A 164 -2.71 19.17 -3.48
N PRO A 165 -3.22 20.43 -3.50
CA PRO A 165 -4.18 20.90 -2.51
C PRO A 165 -5.43 20.04 -2.36
N VAL A 166 -5.97 19.51 -3.47
CA VAL A 166 -7.16 18.65 -3.42
C VAL A 166 -6.87 17.35 -2.69
N THR A 167 -5.75 16.68 -2.96
CA THR A 167 -5.37 15.44 -2.27
C THR A 167 -5.14 15.68 -0.79
N TYR A 168 -4.48 16.78 -0.44
CA TYR A 168 -4.28 17.16 0.96
C TYR A 168 -5.60 17.39 1.69
N ALA A 169 -6.54 18.14 1.09
CA ALA A 169 -7.81 18.49 1.70
C ALA A 169 -8.79 17.30 1.83
N GLU A 170 -8.75 16.36 0.87
CA GLU A 170 -9.71 15.26 0.77
C GLU A 170 -9.20 13.94 1.41
N THR A 171 -8.04 13.98 2.08
CA THR A 171 -7.46 12.82 2.73
C THR A 171 -7.03 13.14 4.16
N ASN A 172 -6.68 12.09 4.95
CA ASN A 172 -6.18 12.29 6.30
C ASN A 172 -4.77 12.89 6.39
N LEU A 173 -4.13 13.19 5.27
CA LEU A 173 -2.84 13.90 5.27
C LEU A 173 -2.92 15.28 5.95
N ARG A 174 -4.07 15.94 5.85
CA ARG A 174 -4.32 17.25 6.49
C ARG A 174 -4.31 17.20 8.01
N ASP A 175 -4.61 16.04 8.59
CA ASP A 175 -4.70 15.82 10.03
C ASP A 175 -3.37 15.34 10.63
N LEU A 176 -2.37 15.05 9.79
CA LEU A 176 -1.06 14.59 10.24
C LEU A 176 -0.22 15.77 10.78
N ILE A 177 0.43 15.54 11.89
CA ILE A 177 1.40 16.44 12.50
C ILE A 177 2.78 15.77 12.55
N PRO A 178 3.89 16.50 12.64
CA PRO A 178 5.22 15.89 12.84
C PRO A 178 5.19 14.87 13.97
N GLY A 179 5.68 13.66 13.69
CA GLY A 179 5.60 12.53 14.60
C GLY A 179 4.45 11.55 14.32
N SER A 180 3.44 11.91 13.53
CA SER A 180 2.34 11.02 13.17
C SER A 180 2.86 9.77 12.45
N LEU A 181 2.29 8.61 12.82
CA LEU A 181 2.56 7.33 12.18
C LEU A 181 1.68 7.17 10.94
N VAL A 182 2.22 6.56 9.88
CA VAL A 182 1.53 6.30 8.63
C VAL A 182 1.82 4.88 8.13
N ASN A 183 0.86 4.27 7.47
CA ASN A 183 1.07 3.03 6.75
C ASN A 183 1.80 3.31 5.44
N LEU A 184 2.84 2.54 5.16
CA LEU A 184 3.60 2.64 3.91
C LEU A 184 3.54 1.32 3.15
N GLU A 185 3.28 1.41 1.84
CA GLU A 185 3.37 0.29 0.91
C GLU A 185 4.20 0.72 -0.30
N GLY A 186 5.29 -0.01 -0.57
CA GLY A 186 6.11 0.18 -1.78
C GLY A 186 5.42 -0.36 -3.02
N ASP A 187 5.73 0.21 -4.19
CA ASP A 187 5.19 -0.28 -5.46
C ASP A 187 5.52 -1.76 -5.66
N ILE A 188 4.51 -2.56 -5.96
CA ILE A 188 4.63 -4.01 -6.16
C ILE A 188 5.64 -4.37 -7.25
N LEU A 189 5.82 -3.51 -8.25
CA LEU A 189 6.80 -3.72 -9.31
C LEU A 189 8.22 -3.77 -8.77
N GLY A 190 8.58 -2.93 -7.79
CA GLY A 190 9.88 -2.97 -7.13
C GLY A 190 10.15 -4.30 -6.43
N LYS A 191 9.13 -4.88 -5.79
CA LYS A 191 9.21 -6.18 -5.11
C LYS A 191 9.43 -7.33 -6.09
N TYR A 192 8.78 -7.31 -7.25
CA TYR A 192 9.00 -8.31 -8.29
C TYR A 192 10.39 -8.19 -8.91
N VAL A 193 10.84 -6.98 -9.22
CA VAL A 193 12.20 -6.74 -9.73
C VAL A 193 13.25 -7.26 -8.75
N GLU A 194 13.10 -6.94 -7.47
CA GLU A 194 13.98 -7.45 -6.42
C GLU A 194 14.04 -8.98 -6.43
N LYS A 195 12.88 -9.63 -6.41
CA LYS A 195 12.79 -11.09 -6.43
C LYS A 195 13.52 -11.70 -7.62
N PHE A 196 13.36 -11.14 -8.82
CA PHE A 196 14.03 -11.67 -10.01
C PHE A 196 15.54 -11.50 -9.96
N ILE A 197 16.04 -10.37 -9.43
CA ILE A 197 17.47 -10.13 -9.29
C ILE A 197 18.12 -11.12 -8.31
N TYR A 198 17.46 -11.40 -7.19
CA TYR A 198 18.01 -12.33 -6.18
C TYR A 198 17.85 -13.80 -6.58
N SER A 199 16.75 -14.19 -7.21
CA SER A 199 16.56 -15.56 -7.70
C SER A 199 17.60 -15.96 -8.75
N GLY A 200 18.10 -15.00 -9.56
CA GLY A 200 19.18 -15.22 -10.53
C GLY A 200 20.56 -15.45 -9.90
N LYS A 201 20.78 -14.99 -8.67
CA LYS A 201 22.05 -15.18 -7.95
C LYS A 201 22.18 -16.53 -7.26
N GLU A 202 21.08 -17.11 -6.78
CA GLU A 202 21.10 -18.44 -6.16
C GLU A 202 21.40 -19.55 -7.16
N ASN A 203 20.99 -19.39 -8.43
CA ASN A 203 21.30 -20.37 -9.48
C ASN A 203 22.75 -20.35 -9.95
N ASN A 204 23.53 -19.28 -9.66
CA ASN A 204 24.93 -19.21 -10.04
C ASN A 204 25.91 -19.75 -8.98
N SER A 205 25.42 -20.13 -7.79
CA SER A 205 26.27 -20.70 -6.72
C SER A 205 26.19 -22.21 -6.59
N VAL A 206 25.38 -22.90 -7.39
CA VAL A 206 25.32 -24.35 -7.44
C VAL A 206 26.12 -24.85 -8.65
N SER A 207 27.36 -25.25 -8.37
CA SER A 207 28.21 -26.18 -9.10
C SER A 207 28.12 -26.20 -10.62
N SER A 208 29.27 -26.06 -11.25
CA SER A 208 29.65 -26.43 -12.61
C SER A 208 29.34 -27.92 -12.95
N GLN A 209 28.10 -28.31 -12.87
CA GLN A 209 27.60 -29.46 -13.62
C GLN A 209 26.84 -28.89 -14.83
N PRO A 210 27.18 -29.33 -16.07
CA PRO A 210 26.41 -28.91 -17.24
C PRO A 210 24.96 -29.30 -17.02
N ALA A 211 24.07 -28.33 -17.19
CA ALA A 211 22.63 -28.58 -17.12
C ALA A 211 22.28 -29.74 -18.07
N GLN A 212 21.76 -30.84 -17.55
CA GLN A 212 21.32 -32.01 -18.32
C GLN A 212 20.14 -31.71 -19.28
N ASN A 213 19.79 -30.43 -19.47
CA ASN A 213 18.67 -29.97 -20.31
C ASN A 213 19.11 -29.00 -21.41
N GLU A 214 20.40 -28.92 -21.79
CA GLU A 214 20.78 -28.21 -22.98
C GLU A 214 20.35 -29.04 -24.21
N ILE A 215 19.56 -28.41 -25.09
CA ILE A 215 19.21 -28.98 -26.40
C ILE A 215 20.47 -28.98 -27.24
N THR A 216 21.22 -30.09 -27.18
CA THR A 216 22.44 -30.29 -27.97
C THR A 216 22.10 -30.95 -29.31
N PRO A 217 22.99 -30.85 -30.34
CA PRO A 217 22.83 -31.59 -31.57
C PRO A 217 22.67 -33.12 -31.32
N THR A 218 23.40 -33.67 -30.34
CA THR A 218 23.28 -35.07 -29.93
C THR A 218 21.90 -35.40 -29.35
N PHE A 219 21.38 -34.54 -28.48
CA PHE A 219 20.01 -34.70 -27.95
C PHE A 219 18.97 -34.69 -29.07
N LEU A 220 19.09 -33.78 -30.03
CA LEU A 220 18.16 -33.71 -31.15
C LEU A 220 18.24 -34.97 -32.06
N ALA A 221 19.45 -35.47 -32.34
CA ALA A 221 19.64 -36.68 -33.12
C ALA A 221 19.03 -37.92 -32.42
N GLU A 222 19.23 -38.07 -31.11
CA GLU A 222 18.69 -39.16 -30.31
C GLU A 222 17.16 -39.14 -30.24
N HIS A 223 16.55 -37.98 -30.40
CA HIS A 223 15.08 -37.80 -30.37
C HIS A 223 14.45 -37.64 -31.76
N GLY A 224 15.23 -37.97 -32.83
CA GLY A 224 14.68 -38.12 -34.20
C GLY A 224 14.45 -36.79 -34.95
N TYR A 225 15.17 -35.72 -34.58
CA TYR A 225 15.09 -34.43 -35.27
C TYR A 225 16.10 -34.25 -36.42
N PHE A 226 16.94 -35.24 -36.67
CA PHE A 226 17.88 -35.32 -37.83
C PHE A 226 17.88 -36.75 -38.36
#